data_10a5d39c9219a14755c7cdb25fdeb36d
#
_entry.id   10a5d39c9219a14755c7cdb25fdeb36d
#
_cell.length_a   1.000
_cell.length_b   1.000
_cell.length_c   1.000
_cell.angle_alpha   90.00
_cell.angle_beta   90.00
_cell.angle_gamma   90.00
#
_symmetry.space_group_name_H-M   'P 1'
#
loop_
_entity.id
_entity.type
_entity.pdbx_description
1 polymer ?
#
loop_
_entity_poly.entity_id
_entity_poly.type
_entity_poly.pdbx_seq_one_letter_code
_entity_poly.pdbx_strand_id
1 'polypeptide(L)'
;MPGPAQLAWLGDAVWELHQRLRLVQVAATPQWLHKAGVALVRAEAQSEALARLEAELTEEEQHWVRRGRNAAGRGPRRGDPATYGRATGFETMVGWLYLCNPERLQELLSCLDGDPADGPV
;
A
#
# COMPACT_ATOMS: atom_id res chain seq x y z
N MET A 1 5.50 0.15 20.38
CA MET A 1 5.19 0.08 18.93
C MET A 1 4.77 -1.33 18.57
N PRO A 2 3.69 -1.55 17.85
CA PRO A 2 3.32 -2.89 17.40
C PRO A 2 4.40 -3.53 16.54
N GLY A 3 4.35 -4.85 16.42
CA GLY A 3 5.30 -5.57 15.58
C GLY A 3 4.98 -5.42 14.08
N PRO A 4 5.90 -5.89 13.21
CA PRO A 4 5.73 -5.70 11.77
C PRO A 4 4.44 -6.32 11.22
N ALA A 5 4.04 -7.48 11.69
CA ALA A 5 2.81 -8.14 11.22
C ALA A 5 1.56 -7.34 11.57
N GLN A 6 1.53 -6.78 12.77
CA GLN A 6 0.38 -5.94 13.19
C GLN A 6 0.35 -4.62 12.43
N LEU A 7 1.53 -4.04 12.19
CA LEU A 7 1.63 -2.82 11.40
C LEU A 7 1.22 -3.07 9.95
N ALA A 8 1.58 -4.21 9.38
CA ALA A 8 1.16 -4.58 8.02
C ALA A 8 -0.36 -4.73 7.95
N TRP A 9 -0.96 -5.37 8.95
CA TRP A 9 -2.40 -5.54 9.04
C TRP A 9 -3.12 -4.18 9.05
N LEU A 10 -2.61 -3.25 9.86
CA LEU A 10 -3.14 -1.89 9.89
C LEU A 10 -2.91 -1.18 8.55
N GLY A 11 -1.71 -1.29 8.01
CA GLY A 11 -1.34 -0.64 6.75
C GLY A 11 -2.17 -1.11 5.57
N ASP A 12 -2.56 -2.38 5.56
CA ASP A 12 -3.47 -2.92 4.55
C ASP A 12 -4.80 -2.17 4.55
N ALA A 13 -5.38 -1.96 5.73
CA ALA A 13 -6.64 -1.23 5.86
C ALA A 13 -6.49 0.24 5.47
N VAL A 14 -5.39 0.88 5.86
CA VAL A 14 -5.12 2.28 5.52
C VAL A 14 -4.96 2.45 4.01
N TRP A 15 -4.21 1.55 3.36
CA TRP A 15 -4.03 1.57 1.91
C TRP A 15 -5.37 1.38 1.18
N GLU A 16 -6.17 0.43 1.62
CA GLU A 16 -7.47 0.17 1.03
C GLU A 16 -8.40 1.37 1.17
N LEU A 17 -8.44 1.98 2.35
CA LEU A 17 -9.24 3.19 2.57
C LEU A 17 -8.79 4.32 1.64
N HIS A 18 -7.48 4.53 1.52
CA HIS A 18 -6.96 5.57 0.66
C HIS A 18 -7.38 5.37 -0.79
N GLN A 19 -7.30 4.14 -1.30
CA GLN A 19 -7.71 3.85 -2.68
C GLN A 19 -9.21 4.05 -2.88
N ARG A 20 -10.02 3.63 -1.91
CA ARG A 20 -11.47 3.81 -2.00
C ARG A 20 -11.86 5.28 -1.95
N LEU A 21 -11.18 6.09 -1.13
CA LEU A 21 -11.43 7.54 -1.08
C LEU A 21 -11.13 8.20 -2.43
N ARG A 22 -10.09 7.76 -3.13
CA ARG A 22 -9.81 8.25 -4.48
C ARG A 22 -10.87 7.80 -5.48
N LEU A 23 -11.21 6.53 -5.45
CA LEU A 23 -12.10 5.93 -6.45
C LEU A 23 -13.54 6.43 -6.33
N VAL A 24 -14.03 6.75 -5.13
CA VAL A 24 -15.41 7.25 -4.99
C VAL A 24 -15.61 8.61 -5.65
N GLN A 25 -14.53 9.31 -5.96
CA GLN A 25 -14.61 10.60 -6.65
C GLN A 25 -14.76 10.46 -8.17
N VAL A 26 -14.56 9.24 -8.67
CA VAL A 26 -14.70 8.94 -10.10
C VAL A 26 -16.16 8.63 -10.40
N ALA A 27 -16.72 9.25 -11.45
CA ALA A 27 -18.08 8.97 -11.90
C ALA A 27 -18.10 7.63 -12.63
N ALA A 28 -18.35 6.56 -11.89
CA ALA A 28 -18.24 5.20 -12.39
C ALA A 28 -19.31 4.29 -11.79
N THR A 29 -19.54 3.15 -12.42
CA THR A 29 -20.50 2.17 -11.91
C THR A 29 -19.96 1.48 -10.66
N PRO A 30 -20.85 0.96 -9.77
CA PRO A 30 -20.39 0.18 -8.64
C PRO A 30 -19.52 -1.02 -9.04
N GLN A 31 -19.81 -1.67 -10.17
CA GLN A 31 -19.04 -2.79 -10.67
C GLN A 31 -17.60 -2.37 -11.00
N TRP A 32 -17.46 -1.22 -11.67
CA TRP A 32 -16.12 -0.71 -11.98
C TRP A 32 -15.36 -0.35 -10.72
N LEU A 33 -16.03 0.32 -9.77
CA LEU A 33 -15.40 0.71 -8.50
C LEU A 33 -14.91 -0.52 -7.74
N HIS A 34 -15.71 -1.58 -7.72
CA HIS A 34 -15.32 -2.83 -7.06
C HIS A 34 -14.08 -3.44 -7.71
N LYS A 35 -14.08 -3.57 -9.04
CA LYS A 35 -12.95 -4.14 -9.78
C LYS A 35 -11.68 -3.30 -9.61
N ALA A 36 -11.80 -1.98 -9.73
CA ALA A 36 -10.66 -1.09 -9.57
C ALA A 36 -10.09 -1.16 -8.16
N GLY A 37 -10.97 -1.19 -7.15
CA GLY A 37 -10.55 -1.30 -5.76
C GLY A 37 -9.81 -2.61 -5.49
N VAL A 38 -10.34 -3.73 -5.96
CA VAL A 38 -9.69 -5.04 -5.82
C VAL A 38 -8.31 -5.03 -6.47
N ALA A 39 -8.19 -4.46 -7.68
CA ALA A 39 -6.91 -4.39 -8.39
C ALA A 39 -5.87 -3.58 -7.62
N LEU A 40 -6.28 -2.48 -6.99
CA LEU A 40 -5.35 -1.58 -6.30
C LEU A 40 -4.87 -2.11 -4.95
N VAL A 41 -5.60 -3.00 -4.31
CA VAL A 41 -5.20 -3.55 -3.01
C VAL A 41 -4.40 -4.84 -3.12
N ARG A 42 -4.21 -5.39 -4.32
CA ARG A 42 -3.46 -6.62 -4.49
C ARG A 42 -1.96 -6.43 -4.23
N ALA A 43 -1.28 -7.54 -3.91
CA ALA A 43 0.15 -7.51 -3.61
C ALA A 43 0.99 -6.91 -4.73
N GLU A 44 0.64 -7.17 -5.98
CA GLU A 44 1.37 -6.61 -7.14
C GLU A 44 1.31 -5.08 -7.15
N ALA A 45 0.14 -4.50 -6.87
CA ALA A 45 -0.02 -3.05 -6.85
C ALA A 45 0.77 -2.42 -5.70
N GLN A 46 0.77 -3.06 -4.54
CA GLN A 46 1.52 -2.57 -3.37
C GLN A 46 3.02 -2.69 -3.59
N SER A 47 3.48 -3.78 -4.20
CA SER A 47 4.89 -3.98 -4.55
C SER A 47 5.35 -2.92 -5.55
N GLU A 48 4.52 -2.60 -6.54
CA GLU A 48 4.80 -1.55 -7.52
C GLU A 48 4.82 -0.17 -6.87
N ALA A 49 3.88 0.10 -5.97
CA ALA A 49 3.86 1.36 -5.21
C ALA A 49 5.16 1.55 -4.43
N LEU A 50 5.63 0.49 -3.77
CA LEU A 50 6.90 0.54 -3.06
C LEU A 50 8.06 0.88 -4.01
N ALA A 51 8.11 0.23 -5.17
CA ALA A 51 9.16 0.48 -6.15
C ALA A 51 9.19 1.94 -6.60
N ARG A 52 8.02 2.55 -6.78
CA ARG A 52 7.91 3.96 -7.17
C ARG A 52 8.39 4.93 -6.09
N LEU A 53 8.33 4.53 -4.83
CA LEU A 53 8.70 5.39 -3.70
C LEU A 53 10.12 5.16 -3.20
N GLU A 54 10.77 4.06 -3.58
CA GLU A 54 12.04 3.63 -2.95
C GLU A 54 13.09 4.72 -2.88
N ALA A 55 13.25 5.52 -3.92
CA ALA A 55 14.27 6.58 -3.95
C ALA A 55 13.97 7.74 -2.99
N GLU A 56 12.72 7.86 -2.53
CA GLU A 56 12.29 8.95 -1.66
C GLU A 56 12.18 8.55 -0.19
N LEU A 57 12.33 7.27 0.12
CA LEU A 57 12.15 6.78 1.48
C LEU A 57 13.34 7.16 2.36
N THR A 58 13.04 7.56 3.59
CA THR A 58 14.07 7.77 4.60
C THR A 58 14.66 6.43 5.05
N GLU A 59 15.80 6.46 5.75
CA GLU A 59 16.39 5.25 6.31
C GLU A 59 15.46 4.54 7.27
N GLU A 60 14.73 5.29 8.08
CA GLU A 60 13.78 4.71 9.03
C GLU A 60 12.60 4.07 8.31
N GLU A 61 12.10 4.70 7.26
CA GLU A 61 11.04 4.12 6.43
C GLU A 61 11.50 2.82 5.78
N GLN A 62 12.71 2.81 5.24
CA GLN A 62 13.31 1.60 4.66
C GLN A 62 13.49 0.51 5.70
N HIS A 63 13.82 0.88 6.92
CA HIS A 63 13.97 -0.07 8.02
C HIS A 63 12.64 -0.83 8.27
N TRP A 64 11.52 -0.11 8.30
CA TRP A 64 10.22 -0.74 8.52
C TRP A 64 9.80 -1.60 7.33
N VAL A 65 10.13 -1.19 6.12
CA VAL A 65 9.91 -2.02 4.93
C VAL A 65 10.67 -3.34 5.07
N ARG A 66 11.95 -3.29 5.44
CA ARG A 66 12.75 -4.51 5.62
C ARG A 66 12.21 -5.41 6.72
N ARG A 67 11.79 -4.83 7.84
CA ARG A 67 11.21 -5.61 8.93
C ARG A 67 9.94 -6.34 8.48
N GLY A 68 9.10 -5.67 7.72
CA GLY A 68 7.89 -6.27 7.19
C GLY A 68 8.20 -7.40 6.22
N ARG A 69 9.14 -7.19 5.30
CA ARG A 69 9.57 -8.22 4.35
C ARG A 69 10.10 -9.45 5.08
N ASN A 70 10.94 -9.23 6.07
CA ASN A 70 11.55 -10.34 6.82
C ASN A 70 10.52 -11.14 7.62
N ALA A 71 9.46 -10.49 8.09
CA ALA A 71 8.40 -11.13 8.86
C ALA A 71 7.31 -11.77 7.99
N ALA A 72 7.28 -11.49 6.70
CA ALA A 72 6.17 -11.88 5.83
C ALA A 72 6.03 -13.37 5.58
N GLY A 73 7.12 -14.11 5.66
CA GLY A 73 7.10 -15.51 5.26
C GLY A 73 6.92 -15.66 3.75
N ARG A 74 6.48 -16.84 3.33
CA ARG A 74 6.34 -17.15 1.90
C ARG A 74 5.09 -16.54 1.26
N GLY A 75 4.03 -16.36 2.05
CA GLY A 75 2.75 -15.88 1.52
C GLY A 75 1.93 -16.98 0.83
N PRO A 76 0.91 -16.57 0.05
CA PRO A 76 0.02 -17.52 -0.60
C PRO A 76 0.74 -18.44 -1.58
N ARG A 77 0.23 -19.66 -1.68
CA ARG A 77 0.84 -20.71 -2.51
C ARG A 77 0.97 -20.28 -3.98
N ARG A 78 0.01 -19.57 -4.51
CA ARG A 78 -0.03 -19.16 -5.92
C ARG A 78 0.71 -17.86 -6.19
N GLY A 79 1.11 -17.15 -5.16
CA GLY A 79 1.77 -15.86 -5.33
C GLY A 79 3.29 -16.00 -5.41
N ASP A 80 3.93 -14.96 -5.95
CA ASP A 80 5.38 -14.83 -5.91
C ASP A 80 5.80 -14.38 -4.52
N PRO A 81 6.65 -15.15 -3.83
CA PRO A 81 7.08 -14.78 -2.47
C PRO A 81 7.77 -13.41 -2.40
N ALA A 82 8.54 -13.04 -3.41
CA ALA A 82 9.22 -11.74 -3.41
C ALA A 82 8.22 -10.60 -3.49
N THR A 83 7.20 -10.72 -4.35
CA THR A 83 6.14 -9.72 -4.47
C THR A 83 5.35 -9.62 -3.18
N TYR A 84 4.99 -10.75 -2.58
CA TYR A 84 4.29 -10.78 -1.31
C TYR A 84 5.10 -10.12 -0.19
N GLY A 85 6.39 -10.41 -0.11
CA GLY A 85 7.28 -9.79 0.87
C GLY A 85 7.37 -8.29 0.71
N ARG A 86 7.50 -7.81 -0.52
CA ARG A 86 7.55 -6.36 -0.80
C ARG A 86 6.23 -5.68 -0.44
N ALA A 87 5.10 -6.31 -0.77
CA ALA A 87 3.78 -5.78 -0.42
C ALA A 87 3.62 -5.69 1.10
N THR A 88 4.02 -6.73 1.82
CA THR A 88 3.95 -6.74 3.28
C THR A 88 4.87 -5.68 3.89
N GLY A 89 6.06 -5.51 3.32
CA GLY A 89 6.97 -4.45 3.75
C GLY A 89 6.38 -3.06 3.54
N PHE A 90 5.76 -2.83 2.40
CA PHE A 90 5.07 -1.58 2.10
C PHE A 90 3.95 -1.32 3.12
N GLU A 91 3.11 -2.31 3.37
CA GLU A 91 2.02 -2.20 4.34
C GLU A 91 2.54 -1.91 5.75
N THR A 92 3.65 -2.55 6.12
CA THR A 92 4.27 -2.33 7.43
C THR A 92 4.68 -0.86 7.59
N MET A 93 5.34 -0.31 6.59
CA MET A 93 5.73 1.10 6.57
C MET A 93 4.50 2.02 6.62
N VAL A 94 3.48 1.71 5.84
CA VAL A 94 2.24 2.51 5.82
C VAL A 94 1.58 2.51 7.20
N GLY A 95 1.48 1.36 7.83
CA GLY A 95 0.89 1.26 9.18
C GLY A 95 1.71 2.03 10.21
N TRP A 96 3.03 1.92 10.15
CA TRP A 96 3.92 2.66 11.04
C TRP A 96 3.77 4.17 10.86
N LEU A 97 3.77 4.65 9.61
CA LEU A 97 3.61 6.09 9.33
C LEU A 97 2.22 6.58 9.76
N TYR A 98 1.19 5.78 9.57
CA TYR A 98 -0.15 6.17 9.99
C TYR A 98 -0.19 6.49 11.50
N LEU A 99 0.53 5.72 12.30
CA LEU A 99 0.57 5.92 13.74
C LEU A 99 1.52 7.04 14.16
N CYS A 100 2.66 7.20 13.47
CA CYS A 100 3.74 8.07 13.92
C CYS A 100 3.83 9.40 13.18
N ASN A 101 3.47 9.42 11.89
CA ASN A 101 3.60 10.62 11.07
C ASN A 101 2.61 10.58 9.90
N PRO A 102 1.33 10.81 10.17
CA PRO A 102 0.31 10.77 9.11
C PRO A 102 0.53 11.78 7.99
N GLU A 103 1.15 12.92 8.28
CA GLU A 103 1.43 13.91 7.23
C GLU A 103 2.46 13.38 6.23
N ARG A 104 3.50 12.71 6.72
CA ARG A 104 4.48 12.08 5.84
C ARG A 104 3.84 10.97 5.00
N LEU A 105 2.95 10.19 5.61
CA LEU A 105 2.21 9.17 4.88
C LEU A 105 1.41 9.79 3.74
N GLN A 106 0.70 10.87 4.02
CA GLN A 106 -0.08 11.58 3.01
C GLN A 106 0.79 12.07 1.87
N GLU A 107 1.98 12.59 2.19
CA GLU A 107 2.97 13.03 1.21
C GLU A 107 3.36 11.90 0.26
N LEU A 108 3.70 10.73 0.81
CA LEU A 108 4.09 9.57 0.02
C LEU A 108 2.93 9.05 -0.83
N LEU A 109 1.75 8.94 -0.24
CA LEU A 109 0.58 8.44 -0.97
C LEU A 109 0.19 9.39 -2.10
N SER A 110 0.34 10.69 -1.89
CA SER A 110 0.06 11.69 -2.93
C SER A 110 0.99 11.54 -4.14
N CYS A 111 2.23 11.12 -3.91
CA CYS A 111 3.17 10.86 -5.01
C CYS A 111 2.73 9.69 -5.89
N LEU A 112 1.95 8.78 -5.34
CA LEU A 112 1.46 7.59 -6.07
C LEU A 112 0.15 7.84 -6.80
N ASP A 113 -0.61 8.84 -6.35
CA ASP A 113 -1.97 9.04 -6.85
C ASP A 113 -1.96 9.57 -8.27
N GLY A 114 -2.72 8.90 -9.13
CA GLY A 114 -3.06 9.43 -10.42
C GLY A 114 -4.22 10.42 -10.33
N ASP A 115 -4.51 11.10 -11.43
CA ASP A 115 -5.66 11.98 -11.51
C ASP A 115 -6.94 11.13 -11.47
N PRO A 116 -7.88 11.41 -10.55
CA PRO A 116 -9.18 10.71 -10.56
C PRO A 116 -9.92 10.77 -11.90
N ALA A 117 -9.64 11.78 -12.73
CA ALA A 117 -10.20 11.89 -14.07
C ALA A 117 -9.70 10.76 -15.01
N ASP A 118 -8.66 10.05 -14.65
CA ASP A 118 -8.15 8.87 -15.39
C ASP A 118 -9.03 7.62 -15.17
N GLY A 119 -10.15 7.76 -14.51
CA GLY A 119 -11.10 6.67 -14.33
C GLY A 119 -11.78 6.27 -15.63
N PRO A 120 -12.78 5.38 -15.56
CA PRO A 120 -13.43 4.86 -16.77
C PRO A 120 -14.12 5.99 -17.53
N VAL A 121 -14.05 5.90 -18.83
CA VAL A 121 -14.67 6.87 -19.73
C VAL A 121 -16.08 6.41 -20.07
#